data_2743c0087cde168edea8f04775342c07
#
_entry.id   2743c0087cde168edea8f04775342c07
#
_cell.length_a   1.000
_cell.length_b   1.000
_cell.length_c   1.000
_cell.angle_alpha   90.00
_cell.angle_beta   90.00
_cell.angle_gamma   90.00
#
_symmetry.space_group_name_H-M   'P 1'
#
loop_
_entity.id
_entity.type
_entity.pdbx_description
1 polymer ?
#
loop_
_entity_poly.entity_id
_entity_poly.type
_entity_poly.pdbx_seq_one_letter_code
_entity_poly.pdbx_strand_id
1 'polypeptide(L)'
;RPVDIAGWSCGVTTRLAGEPPNCPDSAPLRGVITFPDCWDGERIDSPDHRSHVANSADGECPATHPVHIPQLTFAITYPISGTDHELTLASGSTYGLHSDFFNAWNQDELTDKVELCLHRDAVCGLSSNRSEEALFSG
;
A
#
# COMPACT_ATOMS: atom_id res chain seq x y z
N ARG A 1 3.69 -15.80 -0.14
CA ARG A 1 3.84 -14.34 -0.12
C ARG A 1 3.94 -13.88 1.34
N PRO A 2 4.88 -12.99 1.69
CA PRO A 2 4.94 -12.41 3.02
C PRO A 2 3.65 -11.63 3.35
N VAL A 3 3.16 -11.76 4.58
CA VAL A 3 1.90 -11.12 5.01
C VAL A 3 2.04 -9.61 5.21
N ASP A 4 3.24 -9.12 5.39
CA ASP A 4 3.60 -7.70 5.45
C ASP A 4 3.47 -6.98 4.10
N ILE A 5 3.57 -7.73 2.99
CA ILE A 5 3.38 -7.19 1.63
C ILE A 5 1.90 -7.16 1.24
N ALA A 6 1.16 -8.24 1.54
CA ALA A 6 -0.27 -8.24 1.30
C ALA A 6 -0.97 -9.22 2.24
N GLY A 7 -1.97 -8.74 2.94
CA GLY A 7 -2.67 -9.52 3.96
C GLY A 7 -4.00 -8.90 4.36
N TRP A 8 -4.58 -9.46 5.40
CA TRP A 8 -5.91 -9.14 5.87
C TRP A 8 -5.88 -8.66 7.32
N SER A 9 -6.79 -7.80 7.68
CA SER A 9 -6.96 -7.32 9.06
C SER A 9 -8.42 -7.02 9.37
N CYS A 10 -8.71 -6.85 10.67
CA CYS A 10 -9.96 -6.25 11.12
C CYS A 10 -9.69 -4.78 11.47
N GLY A 11 -10.39 -3.87 10.80
CA GLY A 11 -10.20 -2.44 10.99
C GLY A 11 -8.76 -1.96 10.71
N VAL A 12 -8.38 -0.86 11.35
CA VAL A 12 -7.06 -0.25 11.19
C VAL A 12 -6.07 -0.87 12.16
N THR A 13 -5.22 -1.76 11.69
CA THR A 13 -4.14 -2.37 12.47
C THR A 13 -2.91 -2.59 11.57
N THR A 14 -1.74 -2.61 12.18
CA THR A 14 -0.47 -2.93 11.51
C THR A 14 -0.21 -4.42 11.40
N ARG A 15 -0.95 -5.25 12.17
CA ARG A 15 -0.80 -6.70 12.12
C ARG A 15 -1.72 -7.30 11.08
N LEU A 16 -1.14 -7.87 10.04
CA LEU A 16 -1.86 -8.54 8.96
C LEU A 16 -1.87 -10.07 9.15
N ALA A 17 -2.95 -10.69 8.69
CA ALA A 17 -3.10 -12.14 8.61
C ALA A 17 -2.99 -12.60 7.15
N GLY A 18 -2.52 -13.82 6.94
CA GLY A 18 -2.44 -14.40 5.59
C GLY A 18 -3.80 -14.76 5.00
N GLU A 19 -4.78 -15.01 5.88
CA GLU A 19 -6.17 -15.31 5.52
C GLU A 19 -7.12 -14.31 6.17
N PRO A 20 -8.30 -14.09 5.60
CA PRO A 20 -9.30 -13.21 6.17
C PRO A 20 -9.70 -13.66 7.59
N PRO A 21 -9.48 -12.83 8.61
CA PRO A 21 -9.91 -13.13 9.97
C PRO A 21 -11.41 -12.90 10.14
N ASN A 22 -12.00 -13.50 11.19
CA ASN A 22 -13.32 -13.17 11.64
C ASN A 22 -13.31 -11.80 12.31
N CYS A 23 -14.00 -10.86 11.75
CA CYS A 23 -13.97 -9.48 12.21
C CYS A 23 -15.24 -9.11 12.98
N PRO A 24 -15.12 -8.35 14.09
CA PRO A 24 -16.30 -7.80 14.78
C PRO A 24 -16.92 -6.65 13.95
N ASP A 25 -18.19 -6.37 14.18
CA ASP A 25 -18.92 -5.29 13.49
C ASP A 25 -18.27 -3.91 13.64
N SER A 26 -17.60 -3.70 14.77
CA SER A 26 -16.88 -2.45 15.05
C SER A 26 -15.57 -2.28 14.27
N ALA A 27 -15.07 -3.35 13.63
CA ALA A 27 -13.82 -3.36 12.89
C ALA A 27 -13.93 -4.28 11.66
N PRO A 28 -14.58 -3.82 10.58
CA PRO A 28 -14.87 -4.64 9.41
C PRO A 28 -13.60 -5.16 8.72
N LEU A 29 -13.76 -6.18 7.90
CA LEU A 29 -12.67 -6.81 7.16
C LEU A 29 -11.95 -5.81 6.24
N ARG A 30 -10.63 -5.89 6.23
CA ARG A 30 -9.76 -5.02 5.43
C ARG A 30 -8.68 -5.82 4.74
N GLY A 31 -8.56 -5.66 3.42
CA GLY A 31 -7.43 -6.14 2.62
C GLY A 31 -6.40 -5.03 2.49
N VAL A 32 -5.13 -5.35 2.72
CA VAL A 32 -4.02 -4.39 2.67
C VAL A 32 -2.95 -4.92 1.73
N ILE A 33 -2.45 -4.05 0.84
CA ILE A 33 -1.34 -4.33 -0.07
C ILE A 33 -0.33 -3.20 0.06
N THR A 34 0.93 -3.56 0.32
CA THR A 34 2.06 -2.64 0.38
C THR A 34 2.94 -2.88 -0.84
N PHE A 35 3.15 -1.83 -1.61
CA PHE A 35 3.97 -1.87 -2.82
C PHE A 35 5.45 -1.74 -2.47
N PRO A 36 6.35 -2.19 -3.38
CA PRO A 36 7.78 -2.00 -3.23
C PRO A 36 8.18 -0.52 -3.06
N ASP A 37 9.24 -0.29 -2.32
CA ASP A 37 9.79 1.02 -1.97
C ASP A 37 11.26 1.22 -2.39
N CYS A 38 11.81 0.25 -3.15
CA CYS A 38 13.15 0.30 -3.71
C CYS A 38 13.11 0.08 -5.21
N TRP A 39 13.84 0.88 -5.97
CA TRP A 39 13.94 0.83 -7.42
C TRP A 39 15.37 0.56 -7.86
N ASP A 40 15.55 -0.12 -8.99
CA ASP A 40 16.87 -0.44 -9.55
C ASP A 40 17.63 0.79 -10.11
N GLY A 41 16.95 1.92 -10.26
CA GLY A 41 17.53 3.18 -10.74
C GLY A 41 17.66 3.27 -12.25
N GLU A 42 17.20 2.28 -13.00
CA GLU A 42 17.40 2.22 -14.45
C GLU A 42 16.10 2.01 -15.24
N ARG A 43 15.29 1.01 -14.86
CA ARG A 43 14.14 0.58 -15.64
C ARG A 43 12.84 1.15 -15.07
N ILE A 44 12.03 1.75 -15.95
CA ILE A 44 10.67 2.18 -15.57
C ILE A 44 9.72 0.98 -15.50
N ASP A 45 10.07 -0.12 -16.20
CA ASP A 45 9.31 -1.37 -16.20
C ASP A 45 10.26 -2.54 -16.50
N SER A 46 9.81 -3.75 -16.25
CA SER A 46 10.52 -4.99 -16.53
C SER A 46 9.60 -6.00 -17.22
N PRO A 47 10.12 -7.01 -17.93
CA PRO A 47 9.29 -7.98 -18.66
C PRO A 47 8.26 -8.73 -17.80
N ASP A 48 8.51 -8.85 -16.50
CA ASP A 48 7.61 -9.44 -15.52
C ASP A 48 6.82 -8.40 -14.70
N HIS A 49 6.95 -7.12 -15.07
CA HIS A 49 6.31 -5.96 -14.44
C HIS A 49 6.54 -5.81 -12.93
N ARG A 50 7.65 -6.37 -12.41
CA ARG A 50 7.96 -6.34 -10.97
C ARG A 50 9.44 -6.39 -10.62
N SER A 51 10.30 -6.96 -11.45
CA SER A 51 11.72 -7.14 -11.12
C SER A 51 12.56 -5.87 -11.25
N HIS A 52 11.97 -4.73 -11.59
CA HIS A 52 12.59 -3.40 -11.54
C HIS A 52 12.44 -2.72 -10.17
N VAL A 53 11.63 -3.30 -9.28
CA VAL A 53 11.41 -2.80 -7.92
C VAL A 53 11.58 -3.92 -6.89
N ALA A 54 11.85 -3.57 -5.64
CA ALA A 54 12.00 -4.50 -4.52
C ALA A 54 11.45 -3.87 -3.23
N ASN A 55 11.17 -4.71 -2.24
CA ASN A 55 10.85 -4.21 -0.90
C ASN A 55 12.15 -4.01 -0.11
N SER A 56 12.19 -2.94 0.68
CA SER A 56 13.23 -2.76 1.68
C SER A 56 13.16 -3.83 2.77
N ALA A 57 14.27 -4.08 3.43
CA ALA A 57 14.35 -4.89 4.62
C ALA A 57 14.94 -4.03 5.75
N ASP A 58 14.20 -3.91 6.85
CA ASP A 58 14.57 -3.05 7.97
C ASP A 58 14.86 -1.57 7.57
N GLY A 59 14.14 -1.10 6.55
CA GLY A 59 14.29 0.26 6.01
C GLY A 59 15.45 0.44 5.03
N GLU A 60 16.18 -0.62 4.70
CA GLU A 60 17.31 -0.57 3.78
C GLU A 60 16.97 -1.24 2.45
N CYS A 61 17.31 -0.57 1.37
CA CYS A 61 17.16 -1.11 0.03
C CYS A 61 18.27 -2.11 -0.31
N PRO A 62 17.96 -3.21 -1.01
CA PRO A 62 18.98 -4.15 -1.46
C PRO A 62 19.92 -3.51 -2.50
N ALA A 63 21.17 -3.94 -2.55
CA ALA A 63 22.19 -3.40 -3.45
C ALA A 63 21.80 -3.45 -4.95
N THR A 64 20.88 -4.33 -5.32
CA THR A 64 20.34 -4.44 -6.68
C THR A 64 19.26 -3.40 -6.99
N HIS A 65 18.69 -2.75 -5.97
CA HIS A 65 17.65 -1.74 -6.09
C HIS A 65 17.96 -0.59 -5.12
N PRO A 66 19.05 0.16 -5.35
CA PRO A 66 19.59 1.08 -4.35
C PRO A 66 18.80 2.38 -4.18
N VAL A 67 17.80 2.63 -5.01
CA VAL A 67 17.08 3.91 -5.01
C VAL A 67 15.79 3.77 -4.22
N HIS A 68 15.69 4.50 -3.11
CA HIS A 68 14.43 4.62 -2.36
C HIS A 68 13.38 5.38 -3.16
N ILE A 69 12.18 4.85 -3.19
CA ILE A 69 10.99 5.50 -3.75
C ILE A 69 9.87 5.52 -2.71
N PRO A 70 8.91 6.44 -2.83
CA PRO A 70 7.78 6.48 -1.90
C PRO A 70 7.01 5.16 -1.88
N GLN A 71 6.78 4.62 -0.68
CA GLN A 71 6.01 3.39 -0.51
C GLN A 71 4.51 3.68 -0.57
N LEU A 72 3.82 3.02 -1.50
CA LEU A 72 2.37 3.06 -1.58
C LEU A 72 1.77 1.91 -0.76
N THR A 73 0.80 2.21 0.08
CA THR A 73 -0.05 1.22 0.73
C THR A 73 -1.49 1.39 0.28
N PHE A 74 -2.06 0.33 -0.25
CA PHE A 74 -3.45 0.27 -0.66
C PHE A 74 -4.25 -0.54 0.35
N ALA A 75 -5.35 0.02 0.84
CA ALA A 75 -6.18 -0.62 1.84
C ALA A 75 -7.66 -0.50 1.47
N ILE A 76 -8.32 -1.65 1.32
CA ILE A 76 -9.73 -1.74 0.97
C ILE A 76 -10.49 -2.26 2.19
N THR A 77 -11.49 -1.52 2.63
CA THR A 77 -12.42 -1.97 3.68
C THR A 77 -13.65 -2.58 3.03
N TYR A 78 -13.94 -3.81 3.39
CA TYR A 78 -15.15 -4.53 2.99
C TYR A 78 -16.19 -4.42 4.11
N PRO A 79 -17.46 -4.17 3.80
CA PRO A 79 -18.51 -4.11 4.82
C PRO A 79 -18.92 -5.54 5.26
N ILE A 80 -17.94 -6.30 5.71
CA ILE A 80 -18.07 -7.71 6.10
C ILE A 80 -17.53 -7.86 7.52
N SER A 81 -18.31 -8.53 8.37
CA SER A 81 -17.97 -8.91 9.73
C SER A 81 -18.57 -10.28 10.07
N GLY A 82 -18.18 -10.86 11.22
CA GLY A 82 -18.68 -12.15 11.66
C GLY A 82 -17.99 -13.36 11.02
N THR A 83 -18.62 -14.50 11.11
CA THR A 83 -18.09 -15.80 10.69
C THR A 83 -18.84 -16.44 9.51
N ASP A 84 -20.02 -15.91 9.18
CA ASP A 84 -20.94 -16.52 8.21
C ASP A 84 -20.77 -15.94 6.81
N HIS A 85 -19.50 -15.69 6.42
CA HIS A 85 -19.19 -15.24 5.08
C HIS A 85 -18.12 -16.11 4.43
N GLU A 86 -18.29 -16.33 3.14
CA GLU A 86 -17.31 -16.96 2.29
C GLU A 86 -16.70 -15.89 1.38
N LEU A 87 -15.39 -15.64 1.53
CA LEU A 87 -14.69 -14.68 0.71
C LEU A 87 -13.96 -15.37 -0.43
N THR A 88 -14.31 -14.99 -1.64
CA THR A 88 -13.61 -15.41 -2.85
C THR A 88 -13.18 -14.19 -3.64
N LEU A 89 -11.92 -14.10 -4.01
CA LEU A 89 -11.40 -13.05 -4.90
C LEU A 89 -11.61 -13.47 -6.36
N ALA A 90 -11.75 -12.50 -7.26
CA ALA A 90 -11.82 -12.76 -8.70
C ALA A 90 -10.57 -13.51 -9.21
N SER A 91 -9.43 -13.34 -8.55
CA SER A 91 -8.18 -14.07 -8.80
C SER A 91 -8.15 -15.50 -8.23
N GLY A 92 -9.22 -15.96 -7.58
CA GLY A 92 -9.33 -17.27 -6.95
C GLY A 92 -9.26 -17.22 -5.44
N SER A 93 -8.27 -17.84 -4.84
CA SER A 93 -8.17 -17.91 -3.37
C SER A 93 -7.82 -16.56 -2.74
N THR A 94 -8.09 -16.43 -1.43
CA THR A 94 -7.75 -15.25 -0.62
C THR A 94 -6.26 -14.90 -0.59
N TYR A 95 -5.39 -15.86 -0.91
CA TYR A 95 -3.96 -15.64 -1.15
C TYR A 95 -3.65 -14.92 -2.47
N GLY A 96 -4.62 -14.82 -3.38
CA GLY A 96 -4.51 -14.09 -4.64
C GLY A 96 -4.70 -12.58 -4.52
N LEU A 97 -4.79 -12.02 -3.31
CA LEU A 97 -4.89 -10.58 -3.12
C LEU A 97 -3.67 -9.89 -3.72
N HIS A 98 -3.87 -9.12 -4.79
CA HIS A 98 -2.84 -8.39 -5.52
C HIS A 98 -3.44 -7.12 -6.12
N SER A 99 -2.60 -6.19 -6.52
CA SER A 99 -2.99 -4.96 -7.19
C SER A 99 -1.87 -4.51 -8.11
N ASP A 100 -2.25 -3.84 -9.19
CA ASP A 100 -1.35 -3.13 -10.07
C ASP A 100 -1.48 -1.63 -9.81
N PHE A 101 -0.37 -0.91 -9.97
CA PHE A 101 -0.31 0.53 -9.78
C PHE A 101 0.25 1.22 -11.02
N PHE A 102 -0.48 2.18 -11.53
CA PHE A 102 -0.02 3.10 -12.56
C PHE A 102 0.13 4.50 -11.96
N ASN A 103 1.33 5.06 -12.05
CA ASN A 103 1.55 6.42 -11.57
C ASN A 103 0.86 7.43 -12.49
N ALA A 104 -0.22 8.02 -12.00
CA ALA A 104 -0.97 9.09 -12.66
C ALA A 104 -1.05 10.36 -11.79
N TRP A 105 -0.16 10.51 -10.82
CA TRP A 105 -0.09 11.68 -9.96
C TRP A 105 0.45 12.88 -10.75
N ASN A 106 -0.05 14.08 -10.41
CA ASN A 106 0.63 15.30 -10.82
C ASN A 106 2.03 15.30 -10.21
N GLN A 107 3.06 15.55 -11.05
CA GLN A 107 4.44 15.38 -10.62
C GLN A 107 4.86 16.43 -9.58
N ASP A 108 4.38 17.67 -9.69
CA ASP A 108 4.69 18.73 -8.75
C ASP A 108 4.06 18.43 -7.39
N GLU A 109 2.78 18.03 -7.37
CA GLU A 109 2.09 17.63 -6.13
C GLU A 109 2.73 16.41 -5.46
N LEU A 110 3.20 15.43 -6.23
CA LEU A 110 3.93 14.29 -5.69
C LEU A 110 5.26 14.72 -5.08
N THR A 111 5.99 15.61 -5.73
CA THR A 111 7.25 16.17 -5.25
C THR A 111 7.02 16.90 -3.92
N ASP A 112 6.01 17.76 -3.85
CA ASP A 112 5.66 18.48 -2.62
C ASP A 112 5.32 17.51 -1.48
N LYS A 113 4.58 16.45 -1.74
CA LYS A 113 4.29 15.41 -0.73
C LYS A 113 5.55 14.70 -0.24
N VAL A 114 6.47 14.37 -1.12
CA VAL A 114 7.75 13.77 -0.73
C VAL A 114 8.55 14.72 0.15
N GLU A 115 8.70 15.97 -0.27
CA GLU A 115 9.53 16.96 0.43
C GLU A 115 8.91 17.42 1.76
N LEU A 116 7.61 17.69 1.77
CA LEU A 116 6.93 18.29 2.92
C LEU A 116 6.44 17.25 3.93
N CYS A 117 6.17 16.03 3.49
CA CYS A 117 5.62 14.98 4.34
C CYS A 117 6.66 13.89 4.64
N LEU A 118 7.12 13.17 3.62
CA LEU A 118 7.98 12.00 3.82
C LEU A 118 9.37 12.39 4.34
N HIS A 119 10.02 13.39 3.75
CA HIS A 119 11.34 13.85 4.20
C HIS A 119 11.31 14.54 5.56
N ARG A 120 10.15 14.97 6.03
CA ARG A 120 9.97 15.61 7.33
C ARG A 120 9.35 14.73 8.38
N ASP A 121 9.09 13.45 8.06
CA ASP A 121 8.36 12.50 8.92
C ASP A 121 7.03 13.10 9.44
N ALA A 122 6.35 13.82 8.55
CA ALA A 122 5.10 14.49 8.85
C ALA A 122 3.91 13.74 8.24
N VAL A 123 2.86 13.56 9.04
CA VAL A 123 1.60 13.03 8.56
C VAL A 123 0.84 14.15 7.85
N CYS A 124 0.86 14.14 6.53
CA CYS A 124 0.04 15.04 5.74
C CYS A 124 -1.38 14.47 5.58
N GLY A 125 -2.36 15.36 5.61
CA GLY A 125 -3.77 14.98 5.49
C GLY A 125 -4.11 14.34 4.15
N LEU A 126 -5.29 13.73 4.08
CA LEU A 126 -5.84 13.12 2.87
C LEU A 126 -6.03 14.19 1.79
N SER A 127 -5.26 14.12 0.72
CA SER A 127 -5.60 14.84 -0.49
C SER A 127 -6.52 13.97 -1.33
N SER A 128 -7.79 14.10 -1.14
CA SER A 128 -8.75 13.72 -2.17
C SER A 128 -9.02 14.96 -3.00
N ASN A 129 -8.80 14.98 -4.28
CA ASN A 129 -9.31 15.96 -5.27
C ASN A 129 -9.91 17.30 -4.73
N ARG A 130 -9.49 17.72 -3.54
CA ARG A 130 -9.88 18.99 -2.90
C ARG A 130 -8.77 19.99 -3.15
N SER A 131 -9.15 21.23 -3.39
CA SER A 131 -8.27 22.37 -3.56
C SER A 131 -7.17 22.44 -2.50
N GLU A 132 -6.02 22.99 -2.86
CA GLU A 132 -4.78 23.13 -2.07
C GLU A 132 -4.97 23.57 -0.60
N GLU A 133 -6.01 24.30 -0.28
CA GLU A 133 -6.35 24.74 1.08
C GLU A 133 -6.59 23.61 2.09
N ALA A 134 -6.91 22.39 1.62
CA ALA A 134 -7.20 21.26 2.52
C ALA A 134 -5.93 20.47 2.91
N LEU A 135 -4.80 20.71 2.27
CA LEU A 135 -3.55 19.96 2.49
C LEU A 135 -2.76 20.45 3.71
N PHE A 136 -2.98 21.69 4.14
CA PHE A 136 -2.14 22.35 5.13
C PHE A 136 -2.89 22.95 6.33
N SER A 137 -4.17 22.68 6.44
CA SER A 137 -5.00 23.08 7.59
C SER A 137 -5.14 21.93 8.57
N GLY A 138 -4.09 21.67 9.35
CA GLY A 138 -4.09 20.75 10.47
C GLY A 138 -3.44 21.38 11.70
#